data_e20d2a91e398ee93d65b4ead48c7d9b5
#
_entry.id   e20d2a91e398ee93d65b4ead48c7d9b5
#
_cell.length_a   1.000
_cell.length_b   1.000
_cell.length_c   1.000
_cell.angle_alpha   90.00
_cell.angle_beta   90.00
_cell.angle_gamma   90.00
#
_symmetry.space_group_name_H-M   'P 1'
#
loop_
_entity.id
_entity.type
_entity.pdbx_description
1 polymer ?
#
loop_
_entity_poly.entity_id
_entity_poly.type
_entity_poly.pdbx_seq_one_letter_code
_entity_poly.pdbx_strand_id
1 'polypeptide(L)'
;VSKNKSTSILASVVFLKVQEFARRPVTEQARMRAQLDAVVAVTTAELAPASRIVLEASDGIAVVVLADPAGALRLAGRAMAAVAAGLPLSIGINHGAVQTMRSDGMVGDGIAVAASVADFTSPSRILISRSFRSALADAAPGSEAALVPAGTFTDSGLRTHELFRPDPHAARRRARRYAALTTGAVAVLLAAGVAGRVSKVGQESFVEGMLAAYRDTAAQGEKYVRGLVQKVKF
;
A
#
# COMPACT_ATOMS: atom_id res chain seq x y z
N VAL A 1 37.36 -8.53 26.16
CA VAL A 1 35.93 -8.88 25.94
C VAL A 1 35.32 -7.74 25.12
N SER A 2 35.29 -7.88 23.81
CA SER A 2 34.68 -6.91 22.90
C SER A 2 33.15 -6.95 23.11
N LYS A 3 32.58 -5.92 23.70
CA LYS A 3 31.12 -5.70 23.72
C LYS A 3 30.66 -5.48 22.29
N ASN A 4 30.21 -6.55 21.63
CA ASN A 4 29.47 -6.42 20.39
C ASN A 4 28.19 -5.60 20.65
N LYS A 5 28.17 -4.34 20.23
CA LYS A 5 26.98 -3.51 20.22
C LYS A 5 26.02 -4.14 19.20
N SER A 6 24.98 -4.82 19.71
CA SER A 6 23.82 -5.12 18.87
C SER A 6 23.23 -3.78 18.41
N THR A 7 23.26 -3.51 17.13
CA THR A 7 22.71 -2.25 16.60
C THR A 7 21.20 -2.43 16.46
N SER A 8 20.46 -1.65 17.24
CA SER A 8 19.01 -1.55 17.08
C SER A 8 18.69 -0.52 16.02
N ILE A 9 17.86 -0.89 15.05
CA ILE A 9 17.37 -0.01 13.99
C ILE A 9 15.86 0.04 14.02
N LEU A 10 15.26 1.15 13.58
CA LEU A 10 13.83 1.24 13.34
C LEU A 10 13.53 0.78 11.92
N ALA A 11 12.60 -0.15 11.78
CA ALA A 11 12.21 -0.70 10.49
C ALA A 11 10.71 -0.99 10.42
N SER A 12 10.20 -1.07 9.22
CA SER A 12 8.83 -1.52 8.95
C SER A 12 8.82 -3.04 8.80
N VAL A 13 7.99 -3.72 9.54
CA VAL A 13 7.85 -5.18 9.51
C VAL A 13 6.49 -5.55 8.95
N VAL A 14 6.47 -6.35 7.91
CA VAL A 14 5.28 -6.95 7.32
C VAL A 14 5.28 -8.43 7.70
N PHE A 15 4.38 -8.85 8.57
CA PHE A 15 4.24 -10.23 8.97
C PHE A 15 3.10 -10.88 8.18
N LEU A 16 3.45 -11.87 7.36
CA LEU A 16 2.52 -12.67 6.57
C LEU A 16 2.24 -13.97 7.32
N LYS A 17 1.05 -14.10 7.88
CA LYS A 17 0.66 -15.24 8.70
C LYS A 17 -0.35 -16.12 7.97
N VAL A 18 -0.10 -17.42 7.95
CA VAL A 18 -1.08 -18.42 7.51
C VAL A 18 -1.93 -18.82 8.72
N GLN A 19 -3.20 -18.50 8.68
CA GLN A 19 -4.11 -18.80 9.79
C GLN A 19 -4.32 -20.30 9.95
N GLU A 20 -4.38 -20.75 11.22
CA GLU A 20 -4.56 -22.14 11.61
C GLU A 20 -3.52 -23.12 11.02
N PHE A 21 -2.33 -22.63 10.66
CA PHE A 21 -1.27 -23.42 10.01
C PHE A 21 -0.95 -24.71 10.80
N ALA A 22 -0.71 -24.62 12.10
CA ALA A 22 -0.35 -25.75 12.95
C ALA A 22 -1.48 -26.80 13.12
N ARG A 23 -2.72 -26.43 12.81
CA ARG A 23 -3.88 -27.34 12.87
C ARG A 23 -4.07 -28.18 11.60
N ARG A 24 -3.32 -27.87 10.54
CA ARG A 24 -3.45 -28.54 9.24
C ARG A 24 -2.59 -29.81 9.18
N PRO A 25 -2.97 -30.81 8.37
CA PRO A 25 -2.11 -31.96 8.08
C PRO A 25 -0.76 -31.51 7.49
N VAL A 26 0.30 -32.27 7.75
CA VAL A 26 1.68 -31.93 7.33
C VAL A 26 1.79 -31.70 5.81
N THR A 27 1.08 -32.48 5.00
CA THR A 27 1.05 -32.31 3.55
C THR A 27 0.43 -30.97 3.13
N GLU A 28 -0.60 -30.53 3.84
CA GLU A 28 -1.24 -29.23 3.60
C GLU A 28 -0.36 -28.09 4.07
N GLN A 29 0.32 -28.23 5.22
CA GLN A 29 1.29 -27.27 5.71
C GLN A 29 2.43 -27.06 4.69
N ALA A 30 2.98 -28.13 4.12
CA ALA A 30 4.03 -28.04 3.11
C ALA A 30 3.55 -27.28 1.85
N ARG A 31 2.33 -27.56 1.39
CA ARG A 31 1.73 -26.85 0.26
C ARG A 31 1.52 -25.37 0.56
N MET A 32 0.96 -25.03 1.73
CA MET A 32 0.73 -23.65 2.15
C MET A 32 2.04 -22.89 2.31
N ARG A 33 3.10 -23.55 2.82
CA ARG A 33 4.42 -22.96 2.93
C ARG A 33 4.97 -22.61 1.56
N ALA A 34 4.95 -23.53 0.60
CA ALA A 34 5.41 -23.28 -0.76
C ALA A 34 4.62 -22.14 -1.44
N GLN A 35 3.31 -22.04 -1.20
CA GLN A 35 2.51 -20.93 -1.70
C GLN A 35 2.90 -19.60 -1.06
N LEU A 36 3.14 -19.58 0.26
CA LEU A 36 3.60 -18.38 0.97
C LEU A 36 4.97 -17.92 0.47
N ASP A 37 5.91 -18.85 0.31
CA ASP A 37 7.26 -18.58 -0.21
C ASP A 37 7.18 -17.96 -1.62
N ALA A 38 6.31 -18.48 -2.50
CA ALA A 38 6.08 -17.93 -3.82
C ALA A 38 5.51 -16.50 -3.77
N VAL A 39 4.53 -16.24 -2.89
CA VAL A 39 3.97 -14.90 -2.67
C VAL A 39 5.05 -13.93 -2.21
N VAL A 40 5.88 -14.34 -1.23
CA VAL A 40 6.97 -13.50 -0.71
C VAL A 40 8.02 -13.23 -1.79
N ALA A 41 8.43 -14.24 -2.56
CA ALA A 41 9.41 -14.09 -3.63
C ALA A 41 8.95 -13.05 -4.68
N VAL A 42 7.71 -13.15 -5.14
CA VAL A 42 7.13 -12.22 -6.12
C VAL A 42 7.00 -10.81 -5.55
N THR A 43 6.51 -10.67 -4.32
CA THR A 43 6.20 -9.35 -3.75
C THR A 43 7.44 -8.60 -3.27
N THR A 44 8.49 -9.32 -2.88
CA THR A 44 9.76 -8.72 -2.47
C THR A 44 10.68 -8.40 -3.64
N ALA A 45 10.44 -8.92 -4.84
CA ALA A 45 11.32 -8.71 -6.01
C ALA A 45 11.53 -7.22 -6.36
N GLU A 46 10.57 -6.36 -6.05
CA GLU A 46 10.68 -4.91 -6.34
C GLU A 46 11.43 -4.12 -5.26
N LEU A 47 11.69 -4.73 -4.11
CA LEU A 47 12.53 -4.11 -3.08
C LEU A 47 13.99 -4.44 -3.35
N ALA A 48 14.86 -3.44 -3.24
CA ALA A 48 16.30 -3.69 -3.34
C ALA A 48 16.74 -4.72 -2.29
N PRO A 49 17.59 -5.70 -2.63
CA PRO A 49 18.03 -6.73 -1.68
C PRO A 49 18.61 -6.15 -0.37
N ALA A 50 19.33 -5.04 -0.46
CA ALA A 50 19.91 -4.37 0.70
C ALA A 50 18.90 -3.66 1.60
N SER A 51 17.67 -3.43 1.13
CA SER A 51 16.61 -2.74 1.89
C SER A 51 15.59 -3.70 2.51
N ARG A 52 15.78 -5.03 2.37
CA ARG A 52 14.86 -6.04 2.89
C ARG A 52 15.57 -7.18 3.57
N ILE A 53 14.94 -7.73 4.60
CA ILE A 53 15.38 -8.98 5.24
C ILE A 53 14.13 -9.85 5.39
N VAL A 54 14.23 -11.10 4.97
CA VAL A 54 13.16 -12.09 5.05
C VAL A 54 13.48 -13.07 6.15
N LEU A 55 12.56 -13.23 7.11
CA LEU A 55 12.73 -14.10 8.27
C LEU A 55 11.59 -15.12 8.31
N GLU A 56 11.95 -16.35 8.45
CA GLU A 56 10.98 -17.44 8.60
C GLU A 56 10.42 -17.49 10.02
N ALA A 57 9.14 -17.80 10.11
CA ALA A 57 8.44 -18.12 11.35
C ALA A 57 7.67 -19.43 11.20
N SER A 58 7.26 -20.03 12.32
CA SER A 58 6.58 -21.33 12.34
C SER A 58 5.28 -21.36 11.52
N ASP A 59 4.57 -20.25 11.48
CA ASP A 59 3.25 -20.10 10.86
C ASP A 59 3.17 -18.94 9.86
N GLY A 60 4.33 -18.41 9.44
CA GLY A 60 4.39 -17.27 8.55
C GLY A 60 5.79 -16.86 8.13
N ILE A 61 5.88 -15.67 7.56
CA ILE A 61 7.12 -15.02 7.15
C ILE A 61 7.06 -13.55 7.56
N ALA A 62 8.12 -13.05 8.19
CA ALA A 62 8.31 -11.63 8.43
C ALA A 62 9.22 -11.03 7.34
N VAL A 63 8.78 -9.95 6.72
CA VAL A 63 9.61 -9.15 5.82
C VAL A 63 9.91 -7.83 6.51
N VAL A 64 11.17 -7.63 6.87
CA VAL A 64 11.67 -6.38 7.43
C VAL A 64 12.07 -5.47 6.28
N VAL A 65 11.50 -4.29 6.20
CA VAL A 65 11.77 -3.28 5.17
C VAL A 65 12.44 -2.07 5.83
N LEU A 66 13.65 -1.76 5.37
CA LEU A 66 14.47 -0.69 5.89
C LEU A 66 14.12 0.64 5.20
N ALA A 67 13.91 1.69 6.00
CA ALA A 67 13.75 3.07 5.54
C ALA A 67 12.66 3.36 4.48
N ASP A 68 11.76 2.39 4.17
CA ASP A 68 10.67 2.58 3.19
C ASP A 68 9.32 2.05 3.73
N PRO A 69 8.64 2.79 4.61
CA PRO A 69 7.29 2.41 5.06
C PRO A 69 6.27 2.31 3.92
N ALA A 70 6.38 3.18 2.92
CA ALA A 70 5.49 3.13 1.76
C ALA A 70 5.69 1.86 0.93
N GLY A 71 6.94 1.42 0.77
CA GLY A 71 7.29 0.13 0.15
C GLY A 71 6.74 -1.05 0.93
N ALA A 72 6.82 -1.03 2.26
CA ALA A 72 6.24 -2.06 3.11
C ALA A 72 4.72 -2.16 2.94
N LEU A 73 4.01 -1.03 2.86
CA LEU A 73 2.56 -1.03 2.61
C LEU A 73 2.21 -1.56 1.21
N ARG A 74 2.99 -1.18 0.19
CA ARG A 74 2.82 -1.71 -1.18
C ARG A 74 3.06 -3.22 -1.23
N LEU A 75 4.11 -3.72 -0.56
CA LEU A 75 4.39 -5.15 -0.43
C LEU A 75 3.19 -5.90 0.15
N ALA A 76 2.66 -5.43 1.28
CA ALA A 76 1.50 -6.05 1.92
C ALA A 76 0.26 -6.09 0.99
N GLY A 77 -0.01 -4.99 0.28
CA GLY A 77 -1.11 -4.93 -0.69
C GLY A 77 -0.95 -5.93 -1.84
N ARG A 78 0.26 -6.09 -2.36
CA ARG A 78 0.59 -7.06 -3.41
C ARG A 78 0.54 -8.49 -2.92
N ALA A 79 1.08 -8.74 -1.73
CA ALA A 79 1.01 -10.06 -1.11
C ALA A 79 -0.44 -10.51 -0.99
N MET A 80 -1.32 -9.62 -0.53
CA MET A 80 -2.75 -9.91 -0.44
C MET A 80 -3.40 -10.12 -1.81
N ALA A 81 -3.00 -9.38 -2.84
CA ALA A 81 -3.51 -9.54 -4.20
C ALA A 81 -2.98 -10.81 -4.90
N ALA A 82 -1.78 -11.27 -4.53
CA ALA A 82 -1.13 -12.46 -5.10
C ALA A 82 -1.57 -13.77 -4.42
N VAL A 83 -2.36 -13.70 -3.36
CA VAL A 83 -2.83 -14.88 -2.63
C VAL A 83 -3.69 -15.76 -3.53
N ALA A 84 -3.25 -17.01 -3.71
CA ALA A 84 -4.03 -18.02 -4.40
C ALA A 84 -5.28 -18.41 -3.59
N ALA A 85 -6.35 -18.83 -4.29
CA ALA A 85 -7.54 -19.31 -3.64
C ALA A 85 -7.20 -20.49 -2.68
N GLY A 86 -7.62 -20.38 -1.42
CA GLY A 86 -7.40 -21.41 -0.40
C GLY A 86 -6.20 -21.19 0.53
N LEU A 87 -5.38 -20.16 0.36
CA LEU A 87 -4.38 -19.77 1.36
C LEU A 87 -5.00 -18.77 2.35
N PRO A 88 -5.24 -19.13 3.62
CA PRO A 88 -5.85 -18.24 4.61
C PRO A 88 -4.80 -17.26 5.16
N LEU A 89 -4.34 -16.32 4.33
CA LEU A 89 -3.32 -15.35 4.67
C LEU A 89 -3.92 -14.15 5.41
N SER A 90 -3.31 -13.77 6.52
CA SER A 90 -3.51 -12.48 7.19
C SER A 90 -2.19 -11.73 7.31
N ILE A 91 -2.24 -10.41 7.27
CA ILE A 91 -1.04 -9.57 7.27
C ILE A 91 -1.13 -8.55 8.39
N GLY A 92 -0.09 -8.53 9.24
CA GLY A 92 0.14 -7.51 10.25
C GLY A 92 1.32 -6.63 9.86
N ILE A 93 1.15 -5.31 9.99
CA ILE A 93 2.22 -4.35 9.70
C ILE A 93 2.50 -3.52 10.94
N ASN A 94 3.78 -3.43 11.30
CA ASN A 94 4.26 -2.60 12.39
C ASN A 94 5.53 -1.84 12.00
N HIS A 95 5.80 -0.72 12.66
CA HIS A 95 7.09 -0.02 12.59
C HIS A 95 7.67 0.03 14.00
N GLY A 96 8.88 -0.49 14.16
CA GLY A 96 9.48 -0.58 15.49
C GLY A 96 10.93 -1.04 15.47
N ALA A 97 11.51 -1.17 16.65
CA ALA A 97 12.89 -1.57 16.82
C ALA A 97 13.10 -3.03 16.43
N VAL A 98 14.11 -3.28 15.62
CA VAL A 98 14.64 -4.59 15.28
C VAL A 98 16.14 -4.61 15.52
N GLN A 99 16.68 -5.77 15.90
CA GLN A 99 18.10 -5.96 16.20
C GLN A 99 18.62 -7.16 15.42
N THR A 100 19.81 -7.03 14.85
CA THR A 100 20.51 -8.16 14.22
C THR A 100 21.08 -9.09 15.28
N MET A 101 20.91 -10.39 15.09
CA MET A 101 21.58 -11.44 15.86
C MET A 101 22.82 -11.93 15.15
N ARG A 102 23.73 -12.60 15.89
CA ARG A 102 24.98 -13.14 15.33
C ARG A 102 24.79 -14.25 14.28
N SER A 103 23.61 -14.85 14.21
CA SER A 103 23.26 -15.99 13.34
C SER A 103 22.35 -15.58 12.18
N ASP A 104 22.60 -14.46 11.52
CA ASP A 104 21.82 -13.92 10.40
C ASP A 104 20.29 -13.73 10.65
N GLY A 105 19.87 -13.87 11.92
CA GLY A 105 18.51 -13.62 12.36
C GLY A 105 18.30 -12.18 12.82
N MET A 106 17.05 -11.76 12.89
CA MET A 106 16.65 -10.54 13.57
C MET A 106 15.64 -10.85 14.67
N VAL A 107 15.72 -10.08 15.74
CA VAL A 107 14.74 -10.11 16.83
C VAL A 107 14.35 -8.68 17.19
N GLY A 108 13.26 -8.52 17.87
CA GLY A 108 12.87 -7.23 18.40
C GLY A 108 11.37 -7.07 18.51
N ASP A 109 11.00 -6.07 19.28
CA ASP A 109 9.60 -5.74 19.52
C ASP A 109 8.86 -5.39 18.22
N GLY A 110 9.58 -4.81 17.25
CA GLY A 110 9.03 -4.53 15.92
C GLY A 110 8.43 -5.76 15.24
N ILE A 111 9.11 -6.93 15.32
CA ILE A 111 8.66 -8.19 14.74
C ILE A 111 7.54 -8.80 15.57
N ALA A 112 7.70 -8.83 16.91
CA ALA A 112 6.72 -9.41 17.81
C ALA A 112 5.35 -8.69 17.71
N VAL A 113 5.36 -7.36 17.63
CA VAL A 113 4.13 -6.58 17.46
C VAL A 113 3.50 -6.83 16.09
N ALA A 114 4.30 -6.91 15.00
CA ALA A 114 3.76 -7.21 13.68
C ALA A 114 3.07 -8.58 13.65
N ALA A 115 3.66 -9.60 14.30
CA ALA A 115 3.07 -10.92 14.45
C ALA A 115 1.76 -10.88 15.24
N SER A 116 1.74 -10.18 16.40
CA SER A 116 0.52 -9.98 17.20
C SER A 116 -0.57 -9.27 16.41
N VAL A 117 -0.23 -8.25 15.62
CA VAL A 117 -1.18 -7.55 14.75
C VAL A 117 -1.76 -8.51 13.69
N ALA A 118 -0.94 -9.41 13.13
CA ALA A 118 -1.42 -10.44 12.22
C ALA A 118 -2.37 -11.45 12.89
N ASP A 119 -2.20 -11.73 14.18
CA ASP A 119 -3.07 -12.61 14.98
C ASP A 119 -4.48 -12.05 15.15
N PHE A 120 -4.63 -10.75 15.28
CA PHE A 120 -5.94 -10.09 15.37
C PHE A 120 -6.67 -10.00 14.03
N THR A 121 -5.99 -10.32 12.95
CA THR A 121 -6.50 -10.14 11.58
C THR A 121 -7.25 -11.38 11.13
N SER A 122 -8.45 -11.20 10.57
CA SER A 122 -9.15 -12.27 9.86
C SER A 122 -8.42 -12.58 8.53
N PRO A 123 -8.57 -13.82 8.00
CA PRO A 123 -8.02 -14.16 6.69
C PRO A 123 -8.41 -13.15 5.60
N SER A 124 -7.52 -12.95 4.64
CA SER A 124 -7.67 -12.01 3.52
C SER A 124 -7.76 -10.54 3.92
N ARG A 125 -7.16 -10.17 5.06
CA ARG A 125 -7.13 -8.78 5.55
C ARG A 125 -5.73 -8.33 5.95
N ILE A 126 -5.55 -7.01 5.96
CA ILE A 126 -4.34 -6.33 6.43
C ILE A 126 -4.71 -5.47 7.62
N LEU A 127 -3.99 -5.62 8.73
CA LEU A 127 -4.04 -4.70 9.87
C LEU A 127 -2.68 -3.99 10.05
N ILE A 128 -2.75 -2.78 10.55
CA ILE A 128 -1.63 -1.84 10.59
C ILE A 128 -1.60 -1.21 11.97
N SER A 129 -0.44 -1.21 12.62
CA SER A 129 -0.25 -0.56 13.92
C SER A 129 -0.23 0.97 13.81
N ARG A 130 -0.51 1.65 14.92
CA ARG A 130 -0.39 3.10 15.03
C ARG A 130 1.03 3.59 14.71
N SER A 131 2.06 2.90 15.23
CA SER A 131 3.46 3.28 14.99
C SER A 131 3.82 3.23 13.50
N PHE A 132 3.32 2.23 12.75
CA PHE A 132 3.51 2.20 11.31
C PHE A 132 2.75 3.34 10.59
N ARG A 133 1.52 3.64 11.01
CA ARG A 133 0.77 4.76 10.43
C ARG A 133 1.51 6.08 10.61
N SER A 134 2.11 6.32 11.79
CA SER A 134 2.93 7.51 12.04
C SER A 134 4.18 7.52 11.15
N ALA A 135 4.94 6.44 11.09
CA ALA A 135 6.12 6.33 10.23
C ALA A 135 5.78 6.52 8.75
N LEU A 136 4.61 6.05 8.30
CA LEU A 136 4.13 6.27 6.94
C LEU A 136 3.81 7.75 6.68
N ALA A 137 3.19 8.45 7.64
CA ALA A 137 2.90 9.89 7.54
C ALA A 137 4.20 10.71 7.45
N ASP A 138 5.22 10.34 8.23
CA ASP A 138 6.52 11.02 8.23
C ASP A 138 7.28 10.81 6.91
N ALA A 139 7.26 9.58 6.38
CA ALA A 139 7.97 9.23 5.15
C ALA A 139 7.24 9.65 3.86
N ALA A 140 5.92 9.65 3.87
CA ALA A 140 5.07 9.96 2.72
C ALA A 140 3.80 10.70 3.16
N PRO A 141 3.90 12.01 3.45
CA PRO A 141 2.78 12.80 3.95
C PRO A 141 1.51 12.68 3.09
N GLY A 142 0.37 12.47 3.74
CA GLY A 142 -0.92 12.25 3.10
C GLY A 142 -1.22 10.80 2.71
N SER A 143 -0.25 9.89 2.75
CA SER A 143 -0.47 8.46 2.49
C SER A 143 -1.25 7.78 3.61
N GLU A 144 -1.12 8.26 4.85
CA GLU A 144 -1.84 7.81 6.04
C GLU A 144 -3.37 8.05 5.94
N ALA A 145 -3.80 8.98 5.09
CA ALA A 145 -5.22 9.26 4.84
C ALA A 145 -5.95 8.11 4.13
N ALA A 146 -5.19 7.17 3.54
CA ALA A 146 -5.72 5.93 2.97
C ALA A 146 -5.93 4.83 4.02
N LEU A 147 -5.62 5.09 5.29
CA LEU A 147 -5.78 4.17 6.41
C LEU A 147 -6.96 4.61 7.27
N VAL A 148 -7.89 3.70 7.52
CA VAL A 148 -9.05 3.95 8.38
C VAL A 148 -8.92 3.15 9.68
N PRO A 149 -9.43 3.65 10.82
CA PRO A 149 -9.42 2.92 12.08
C PRO A 149 -10.07 1.54 11.93
N ALA A 150 -9.49 0.54 12.57
CA ALA A 150 -10.00 -0.84 12.60
C ALA A 150 -10.41 -1.28 14.02
N GLY A 151 -10.07 -0.50 15.03
CA GLY A 151 -10.38 -0.77 16.44
C GLY A 151 -9.14 -0.79 17.30
N THR A 152 -9.34 -1.16 18.57
CA THR A 152 -8.30 -1.30 19.59
C THR A 152 -8.28 -2.75 20.06
N PHE A 153 -7.09 -3.34 20.13
CA PHE A 153 -6.89 -4.74 20.50
C PHE A 153 -5.82 -4.85 21.58
N THR A 154 -5.97 -5.82 22.48
CA THR A 154 -4.98 -6.12 23.53
C THR A 154 -4.33 -7.45 23.22
N ASP A 155 -3.00 -7.47 23.15
CA ASP A 155 -2.23 -8.70 22.92
C ASP A 155 -2.07 -9.56 24.19
N SER A 156 -1.49 -10.74 24.05
CA SER A 156 -1.23 -11.65 25.17
C SER A 156 -0.26 -11.07 26.21
N GLY A 157 0.54 -10.08 25.84
CA GLY A 157 1.41 -9.31 26.73
C GLY A 157 0.70 -8.13 27.39
N LEU A 158 -0.64 -8.05 27.34
CA LEU A 158 -1.48 -6.98 27.89
C LEU A 158 -1.17 -5.59 27.30
N ARG A 159 -0.57 -5.54 26.11
CA ARG A 159 -0.33 -4.29 25.38
C ARG A 159 -1.53 -3.96 24.51
N THR A 160 -2.01 -2.74 24.62
CA THR A 160 -3.13 -2.25 23.82
C THR A 160 -2.62 -1.62 22.53
N HIS A 161 -3.13 -2.09 21.41
CA HIS A 161 -2.79 -1.64 20.06
C HIS A 161 -3.99 -0.95 19.40
N GLU A 162 -3.81 0.28 18.98
CA GLU A 162 -4.73 0.94 18.05
C GLU A 162 -4.38 0.50 16.62
N LEU A 163 -5.34 -0.11 15.95
CA LEU A 163 -5.12 -0.70 14.64
C LEU A 163 -5.90 0.05 13.54
N PHE A 164 -5.30 0.02 12.36
CA PHE A 164 -5.82 0.62 11.14
C PHE A 164 -5.88 -0.45 10.05
N ARG A 165 -6.67 -0.18 9.02
CA ARG A 165 -6.75 -1.00 7.82
C ARG A 165 -6.71 -0.10 6.58
N PRO A 166 -6.25 -0.60 5.42
CA PRO A 166 -6.40 0.12 4.16
C PRO A 166 -7.87 0.40 3.86
N ASP A 167 -8.19 1.64 3.46
CA ASP A 167 -9.53 2.00 3.01
C ASP A 167 -9.79 1.39 1.62
N PRO A 168 -10.74 0.46 1.47
CA PRO A 168 -11.04 -0.16 0.17
C PRO A 168 -11.55 0.85 -0.86
N HIS A 169 -12.03 2.01 -0.39
CA HIS A 169 -12.53 3.08 -1.25
C HIS A 169 -11.50 4.19 -1.52
N ALA A 170 -10.30 4.13 -0.91
CA ALA A 170 -9.28 5.17 -1.07
C ALA A 170 -8.90 5.38 -2.55
N ALA A 171 -8.74 4.31 -3.31
CA ALA A 171 -8.43 4.40 -4.74
C ALA A 171 -9.56 5.10 -5.53
N ARG A 172 -10.81 4.75 -5.24
CA ARG A 172 -11.98 5.40 -5.87
C ARG A 172 -12.11 6.86 -5.47
N ARG A 173 -11.83 7.20 -4.20
CA ARG A 173 -11.83 8.59 -3.72
C ARG A 173 -10.73 9.40 -4.38
N ARG A 174 -9.51 8.84 -4.52
CA ARG A 174 -8.41 9.48 -5.26
C ARG A 174 -8.78 9.69 -6.72
N ALA A 175 -9.26 8.66 -7.41
CA ALA A 175 -9.69 8.77 -8.80
C ALA A 175 -10.76 9.85 -9.00
N ARG A 176 -11.76 9.92 -8.12
CA ARG A 176 -12.80 10.97 -8.15
C ARG A 176 -12.23 12.37 -7.91
N ARG A 177 -11.27 12.53 -6.98
CA ARG A 177 -10.61 13.82 -6.74
C ARG A 177 -9.79 14.27 -7.94
N TYR A 178 -9.01 13.35 -8.55
CA TYR A 178 -8.26 13.67 -9.76
C TYR A 178 -9.21 13.99 -10.94
N ALA A 179 -10.27 13.23 -11.13
CA ALA A 179 -11.28 13.51 -12.15
C ALA A 179 -11.94 14.89 -11.94
N ALA A 180 -12.28 15.24 -10.69
CA ALA A 180 -12.84 16.57 -10.38
C ALA A 180 -11.85 17.70 -10.64
N LEU A 181 -10.57 17.52 -10.28
CA LEU A 181 -9.53 18.50 -10.53
C LEU A 181 -9.26 18.68 -12.03
N THR A 182 -9.18 17.59 -12.79
CA THR A 182 -8.98 17.66 -14.24
C THR A 182 -10.18 18.29 -14.94
N THR A 183 -11.41 17.94 -14.55
CA THR A 183 -12.62 18.56 -15.08
C THR A 183 -12.66 20.07 -14.76
N GLY A 184 -12.30 20.44 -13.52
CA GLY A 184 -12.22 21.84 -13.12
C GLY A 184 -11.15 22.62 -13.92
N ALA A 185 -9.96 22.05 -14.09
CA ALA A 185 -8.89 22.67 -14.87
C ALA A 185 -9.29 22.86 -16.35
N VAL A 186 -9.92 21.86 -16.96
CA VAL A 186 -10.44 21.94 -18.32
C VAL A 186 -11.53 23.02 -18.43
N ALA A 187 -12.45 23.09 -17.48
CA ALA A 187 -13.48 24.12 -17.47
C ALA A 187 -12.90 25.55 -17.37
N VAL A 188 -11.88 25.75 -16.53
CA VAL A 188 -11.18 27.04 -16.42
C VAL A 188 -10.44 27.39 -17.71
N LEU A 189 -9.76 26.44 -18.33
CA LEU A 189 -9.09 26.65 -19.61
C LEU A 189 -10.06 27.00 -20.74
N LEU A 190 -11.24 26.33 -20.77
CA LEU A 190 -12.29 26.64 -21.72
C LEU A 190 -12.86 28.04 -21.50
N ALA A 191 -13.15 28.40 -20.24
CA ALA A 191 -13.64 29.73 -19.89
C ALA A 191 -12.63 30.84 -20.25
N ALA A 192 -11.34 30.63 -19.97
CA ALA A 192 -10.26 31.56 -20.32
C ALA A 192 -10.07 31.65 -21.84
N GLY A 193 -10.18 30.54 -22.58
CA GLY A 193 -10.11 30.50 -24.05
C GLY A 193 -11.28 31.25 -24.70
N VAL A 194 -12.49 31.08 -24.17
CA VAL A 194 -13.68 31.82 -24.61
C VAL A 194 -13.54 33.32 -24.31
N ALA A 195 -13.16 33.69 -23.09
CA ALA A 195 -12.97 35.08 -22.70
C ALA A 195 -11.89 35.78 -23.55
N GLY A 196 -10.76 35.08 -23.84
CA GLY A 196 -9.69 35.62 -24.68
C GLY A 196 -10.10 35.81 -26.15
N ARG A 197 -11.03 34.99 -26.67
CA ARG A 197 -11.57 35.18 -28.03
C ARG A 197 -12.63 36.25 -28.10
N VAL A 198 -13.49 36.37 -27.09
CA VAL A 198 -14.52 37.43 -27.02
C VAL A 198 -13.89 38.82 -27.00
N SER A 199 -12.72 39.01 -26.38
CA SER A 199 -11.99 40.28 -26.36
C SER A 199 -11.36 40.64 -27.70
N LYS A 200 -11.21 39.70 -28.64
CA LYS A 200 -10.53 39.93 -29.95
C LYS A 200 -11.44 39.95 -31.15
N VAL A 201 -12.68 39.52 -31.04
CA VAL A 201 -13.62 39.38 -32.16
C VAL A 201 -14.95 40.02 -31.79
N GLY A 202 -15.41 40.96 -32.62
CA GLY A 202 -16.69 41.63 -32.46
C GLY A 202 -17.85 40.65 -32.41
N GLN A 203 -18.95 41.13 -31.90
CA GLN A 203 -20.13 40.41 -31.42
C GLN A 203 -20.81 39.40 -32.39
N GLU A 204 -20.52 39.44 -33.69
CA GLU A 204 -21.15 38.59 -34.69
C GLU A 204 -20.55 37.19 -34.88
N SER A 205 -19.31 36.97 -34.42
CA SER A 205 -18.62 35.67 -34.55
C SER A 205 -18.55 34.85 -33.25
N PHE A 206 -19.21 35.31 -32.18
CA PHE A 206 -19.16 34.70 -30.84
C PHE A 206 -19.68 33.25 -30.83
N VAL A 207 -20.83 33.00 -31.46
CA VAL A 207 -21.49 31.68 -31.45
C VAL A 207 -20.70 30.67 -32.31
N GLU A 208 -20.18 31.09 -33.45
CA GLU A 208 -19.35 30.22 -34.30
C GLU A 208 -17.98 29.90 -33.66
N GLY A 209 -17.36 30.86 -33.01
CA GLY A 209 -16.11 30.68 -32.26
C GLY A 209 -16.27 29.74 -31.07
N MET A 210 -17.40 29.76 -30.38
CA MET A 210 -17.72 28.90 -29.25
C MET A 210 -17.96 27.46 -29.71
N LEU A 211 -18.68 27.26 -30.83
CA LEU A 211 -18.90 25.94 -31.42
C LEU A 211 -17.62 25.29 -31.95
N ALA A 212 -16.74 26.08 -32.56
CA ALA A 212 -15.44 25.60 -33.04
C ALA A 212 -14.51 25.20 -31.88
N ALA A 213 -14.46 26.00 -30.82
CA ALA A 213 -13.67 25.70 -29.62
C ALA A 213 -14.20 24.43 -28.90
N TYR A 214 -15.50 24.22 -28.87
CA TYR A 214 -16.12 23.03 -28.30
C TYR A 214 -15.78 21.77 -29.10
N ARG A 215 -15.83 21.83 -30.44
CA ARG A 215 -15.45 20.70 -31.34
C ARG A 215 -13.99 20.31 -31.20
N ASP A 216 -13.07 21.30 -31.16
CA ASP A 216 -11.63 21.04 -31.00
C ASP A 216 -11.28 20.40 -29.65
N THR A 217 -11.93 20.86 -28.57
CA THR A 217 -11.71 20.31 -27.22
C THR A 217 -12.31 18.93 -27.04
N ALA A 218 -13.49 18.67 -27.64
CA ALA A 218 -14.09 17.34 -27.65
C ALA A 218 -13.19 16.32 -28.40
N ALA A 219 -12.62 16.71 -29.55
CA ALA A 219 -11.69 15.88 -30.33
C ALA A 219 -10.37 15.60 -29.59
N GLN A 220 -9.85 16.58 -28.83
CA GLN A 220 -8.65 16.39 -27.99
C GLN A 220 -8.95 15.51 -26.77
N GLY A 221 -10.11 15.68 -26.13
CA GLY A 221 -10.57 14.84 -25.03
C GLY A 221 -10.73 13.37 -25.44
N GLU A 222 -11.28 13.12 -26.62
CA GLU A 222 -11.43 11.75 -27.15
C GLU A 222 -10.08 11.09 -27.46
N LYS A 223 -9.10 11.83 -27.99
CA LYS A 223 -7.73 11.33 -28.18
C LYS A 223 -7.05 11.00 -26.85
N TYR A 224 -7.26 11.82 -25.83
CA TYR A 224 -6.67 11.60 -24.50
C TYR A 224 -7.28 10.36 -23.82
N VAL A 225 -8.60 10.21 -23.90
CA VAL A 225 -9.31 9.03 -23.36
C VAL A 225 -8.91 7.75 -24.11
N ARG A 226 -8.80 7.77 -25.43
CA ARG A 226 -8.29 6.62 -26.20
C ARG A 226 -6.85 6.24 -25.84
N GLY A 227 -5.99 7.22 -25.61
CA GLY A 227 -4.60 6.99 -25.16
C GLY A 227 -4.51 6.38 -23.76
N LEU A 228 -5.42 6.76 -22.85
CA LEU A 228 -5.52 6.16 -21.53
C LEU A 228 -6.09 4.74 -21.54
N VAL A 229 -7.09 4.47 -22.38
CA VAL A 229 -7.68 3.14 -22.53
C VAL A 229 -6.70 2.15 -23.14
N GLN A 230 -5.84 2.59 -24.08
CA GLN A 230 -4.78 1.75 -24.62
C GLN A 230 -3.67 1.41 -23.63
N LYS A 231 -3.37 2.30 -22.65
CA LYS A 231 -2.37 2.06 -21.59
C LYS A 231 -2.87 1.18 -20.45
N VAL A 232 -4.17 0.93 -20.35
CA VAL A 232 -4.80 0.11 -19.30
C VAL A 232 -5.06 -1.34 -19.74
N LYS A 233 -4.76 -1.68 -21.01
CA LYS A 233 -4.95 -3.03 -21.58
C LYS A 233 -3.69 -3.92 -21.50
N PHE A 234 -2.83 -3.71 -20.46
CA PHE A 234 -1.76 -4.63 -20.11
C PHE A 234 -1.83 -4.97 -18.62
#